data_db91368b8a831caa1fdc2257ef4118ed
#
_entry.id   db91368b8a831caa1fdc2257ef4118ed
#
_cell.length_a   1.000
_cell.length_b   1.000
_cell.length_c   1.000
_cell.angle_alpha   90.00
_cell.angle_beta   90.00
_cell.angle_gamma   90.00
#
_symmetry.space_group_name_H-M   'P 1'
#
loop_
_entity.id
_entity.type
_entity.pdbx_description
1 polymer ?
#
loop_
_entity_poly.entity_id
_entity_poly.type
_entity_poly.pdbx_seq_one_letter_code
_entity_poly.pdbx_strand_id
1 'polypeptide(L)'
;MSNRLYRMLVTQTYWRARLGSLGSRSVLFKPLLVSDPSRISIGAHSQIRDFARLEVIHRPHLGWDANLRIGNRVLIEQGVHIVCQGSVTIGDDVAITAFCAIVDTYHPHDPPDRAPPIGRRLPTEHTSVSIGEGSIIGMHSVILPNVQIGRGCVIGAGSVVNRDIPDYAVAAGAPARVISVFDGQTRIWRRLSEAVINDSGAFPSRGEAK
;
A
#
# COMPACT_ATOMS: atom_id res chain seq x y z
N MET A 1 -18.62 22.69 -16.67
CA MET A 1 -18.60 21.31 -16.19
C MET A 1 -17.70 21.23 -14.97
N SER A 2 -18.13 20.65 -13.84
CA SER A 2 -17.27 20.56 -12.65
C SER A 2 -16.02 19.73 -12.99
N ASN A 3 -14.87 20.09 -12.42
CA ASN A 3 -13.60 19.38 -12.65
C ASN A 3 -13.74 17.87 -12.34
N ARG A 4 -14.53 17.51 -11.34
CA ARG A 4 -14.83 16.13 -10.97
C ARG A 4 -15.60 15.37 -12.07
N LEU A 5 -16.61 15.97 -12.67
CA LEU A 5 -17.38 15.32 -13.73
C LEU A 5 -16.52 15.07 -14.98
N TYR A 6 -15.70 16.04 -15.36
CA TYR A 6 -14.74 15.88 -16.45
C TYR A 6 -13.75 14.74 -16.15
N ARG A 7 -13.18 14.69 -14.95
CA ARG A 7 -12.25 13.64 -14.54
C ARG A 7 -12.90 12.26 -14.49
N MET A 8 -14.15 12.19 -14.04
CA MET A 8 -14.91 10.95 -14.06
C MET A 8 -15.13 10.45 -15.49
N LEU A 9 -15.47 11.33 -16.43
CA LEU A 9 -15.61 10.98 -17.85
C LEU A 9 -14.28 10.44 -18.41
N VAL A 10 -13.18 11.16 -18.23
CA VAL A 10 -11.85 10.71 -18.68
C VAL A 10 -11.48 9.36 -18.04
N THR A 11 -11.78 9.16 -16.78
CA THR A 11 -11.50 7.90 -16.10
C THR A 11 -12.30 6.75 -16.69
N GLN A 12 -13.60 6.94 -16.86
CA GLN A 12 -14.52 5.90 -17.33
C GLN A 12 -14.40 5.62 -18.85
N THR A 13 -13.68 6.43 -19.59
CA THR A 13 -13.37 6.19 -21.01
C THR A 13 -11.90 5.80 -21.20
N TYR A 14 -10.99 6.77 -21.07
CA TYR A 14 -9.57 6.59 -21.35
C TYR A 14 -8.88 5.55 -20.42
N TRP A 15 -9.07 5.68 -19.10
CA TRP A 15 -8.44 4.76 -18.15
C TRP A 15 -9.11 3.39 -18.14
N ARG A 16 -10.42 3.32 -18.31
CA ARG A 16 -11.14 2.03 -18.43
C ARG A 16 -10.61 1.17 -19.57
N ALA A 17 -10.20 1.77 -20.67
CA ALA A 17 -9.66 1.04 -21.82
C ALA A 17 -8.21 0.57 -21.62
N ARG A 18 -7.52 1.04 -20.60
CA ARG A 18 -6.10 0.75 -20.35
C ARG A 18 -5.83 -0.05 -19.08
N LEU A 19 -6.61 0.16 -18.04
CA LEU A 19 -6.47 -0.56 -16.78
C LEU A 19 -6.91 -2.02 -16.95
N GLY A 20 -6.29 -2.93 -16.21
CA GLY A 20 -6.70 -4.34 -16.16
C GLY A 20 -8.15 -4.50 -15.73
N SER A 21 -8.59 -3.71 -14.74
CA SER A 21 -10.01 -3.53 -14.45
C SER A 21 -10.28 -2.17 -13.79
N LEU A 22 -11.50 -1.65 -13.97
CA LEU A 22 -11.94 -0.41 -13.34
C LEU A 22 -13.40 -0.51 -12.94
N GLY A 23 -13.67 -0.40 -11.65
CA GLY A 23 -15.01 -0.36 -11.09
C GLY A 23 -15.76 0.94 -11.44
N SER A 24 -17.08 0.88 -11.34
CA SER A 24 -17.96 2.01 -11.61
C SER A 24 -17.71 3.17 -10.63
N ARG A 25 -17.92 4.41 -11.10
CA ARG A 25 -17.81 5.65 -10.29
C ARG A 25 -16.44 5.92 -9.67
N SER A 26 -15.41 5.15 -10.03
CA SER A 26 -14.03 5.45 -9.63
C SER A 26 -13.45 6.59 -10.48
N VAL A 27 -12.58 7.40 -9.89
CA VAL A 27 -12.02 8.60 -10.51
C VAL A 27 -10.52 8.67 -10.31
N LEU A 28 -9.78 8.76 -11.42
CA LEU A 28 -8.38 9.19 -11.44
C LEU A 28 -8.36 10.68 -11.80
N PHE A 29 -7.89 11.53 -10.88
CA PHE A 29 -7.90 12.97 -11.11
C PHE A 29 -6.80 13.38 -12.10
N LYS A 30 -5.57 13.50 -11.65
CA LYS A 30 -4.42 13.86 -12.50
C LYS A 30 -3.18 13.12 -11.99
N PRO A 31 -3.07 11.80 -12.20
CA PRO A 31 -1.90 11.05 -11.77
C PRO A 31 -0.65 11.58 -12.48
N LEU A 32 0.49 11.55 -11.78
CA LEU A 32 1.78 11.92 -12.32
C LEU A 32 2.32 10.81 -13.25
N LEU A 33 2.14 9.57 -12.85
CA LEU A 33 2.54 8.40 -13.62
C LEU A 33 1.56 7.25 -13.38
N VAL A 34 1.22 6.54 -14.45
CA VAL A 34 0.58 5.22 -14.39
C VAL A 34 1.34 4.34 -15.39
N SER A 35 2.25 3.50 -14.89
CA SER A 35 3.01 2.58 -15.74
C SER A 35 2.37 1.20 -15.73
N ASP A 36 2.43 0.50 -16.85
CA ASP A 36 1.83 -0.81 -17.10
C ASP A 36 0.36 -0.91 -16.58
N PRO A 37 -0.53 -0.04 -17.06
CA PRO A 37 -1.89 0.06 -16.51
C PRO A 37 -2.71 -1.22 -16.66
N SER A 38 -2.38 -2.10 -17.61
CA SER A 38 -3.05 -3.39 -17.78
C SER A 38 -2.93 -4.31 -16.57
N ARG A 39 -1.93 -4.06 -15.70
CA ARG A 39 -1.67 -4.79 -14.45
C ARG A 39 -2.21 -4.10 -13.21
N ILE A 40 -2.95 -3.01 -13.39
CA ILE A 40 -3.58 -2.26 -12.31
C ILE A 40 -5.08 -2.48 -12.34
N SER A 41 -5.62 -2.97 -11.22
CA SER A 41 -7.06 -3.14 -11.01
C SER A 41 -7.55 -2.19 -9.94
N ILE A 42 -8.66 -1.49 -10.22
CA ILE A 42 -9.26 -0.52 -9.29
C ILE A 42 -10.74 -0.87 -9.13
N GLY A 43 -11.18 -1.05 -7.90
CA GLY A 43 -12.57 -1.31 -7.56
C GLY A 43 -13.49 -0.11 -7.80
N ALA A 44 -14.73 -0.24 -7.39
CA ALA A 44 -15.76 0.78 -7.56
C ALA A 44 -15.67 1.90 -6.51
N HIS A 45 -16.14 3.10 -6.85
CA HIS A 45 -16.23 4.27 -5.96
C HIS A 45 -14.89 4.76 -5.38
N SER A 46 -13.76 4.34 -5.94
CA SER A 46 -12.42 4.72 -5.48
C SER A 46 -11.95 6.03 -6.11
N GLN A 47 -11.12 6.77 -5.40
CA GLN A 47 -10.61 8.07 -5.84
C GLN A 47 -9.09 8.09 -5.73
N ILE A 48 -8.42 8.33 -6.84
CA ILE A 48 -6.97 8.54 -6.92
C ILE A 48 -6.74 10.01 -7.25
N ARG A 49 -6.17 10.75 -6.31
CA ARG A 49 -6.00 12.20 -6.38
C ARG A 49 -4.81 12.61 -7.25
N ASP A 50 -4.61 13.92 -7.35
CA ASP A 50 -3.60 14.51 -8.19
C ASP A 50 -2.18 14.09 -7.78
N PHE A 51 -1.28 13.99 -8.75
CA PHE A 51 0.13 13.65 -8.59
C PHE A 51 0.41 12.26 -8.00
N ALA A 52 -0.60 11.39 -7.88
CA ALA A 52 -0.36 10.00 -7.52
C ALA A 52 0.53 9.33 -8.58
N ARG A 53 1.46 8.47 -8.14
CA ARG A 53 2.29 7.63 -8.98
C ARG A 53 1.93 6.17 -8.72
N LEU A 54 1.42 5.50 -9.74
CA LEU A 54 1.09 4.07 -9.73
C LEU A 54 2.04 3.39 -10.72
N GLU A 55 3.06 2.72 -10.21
CA GLU A 55 4.11 2.12 -11.02
C GLU A 55 4.11 0.61 -10.83
N VAL A 56 3.87 -0.13 -11.91
CA VAL A 56 4.05 -1.57 -11.94
C VAL A 56 5.32 -1.88 -12.75
N ILE A 57 6.25 -2.61 -12.13
CA ILE A 57 7.50 -3.04 -12.73
C ILE A 57 7.37 -4.52 -13.08
N HIS A 58 6.85 -4.80 -14.28
CA HIS A 58 6.68 -6.18 -14.73
C HIS A 58 7.98 -6.74 -15.32
N ARG A 59 8.37 -7.91 -14.84
CA ARG A 59 9.57 -8.65 -15.25
C ARG A 59 9.21 -10.10 -15.57
N PRO A 60 8.72 -10.39 -16.79
CA PRO A 60 8.15 -11.70 -17.14
C PRO A 60 9.11 -12.88 -16.96
N HIS A 61 10.42 -12.65 -17.06
CA HIS A 61 11.44 -13.69 -16.88
C HIS A 61 11.57 -14.20 -15.44
N LEU A 62 10.93 -13.57 -14.47
CA LEU A 62 10.97 -13.98 -13.06
C LEU A 62 9.89 -15.01 -12.69
N GLY A 63 8.97 -15.32 -13.59
CA GLY A 63 7.96 -16.38 -13.40
C GLY A 63 6.74 -15.97 -12.57
N TRP A 64 6.55 -14.66 -12.27
CA TRP A 64 5.32 -14.15 -11.66
C TRP A 64 4.79 -12.92 -12.38
N ASP A 65 3.51 -12.67 -12.20
CA ASP A 65 2.83 -11.50 -12.74
C ASP A 65 2.74 -10.39 -11.67
N ALA A 66 3.49 -9.31 -11.90
CA ALA A 66 3.35 -8.11 -11.07
C ALA A 66 1.92 -7.55 -11.17
N ASN A 67 1.29 -7.24 -10.04
CA ASN A 67 -0.07 -6.70 -10.06
C ASN A 67 -0.36 -5.76 -8.89
N LEU A 68 -0.95 -4.61 -9.21
CA LEU A 68 -1.47 -3.65 -8.25
C LEU A 68 -2.99 -3.76 -8.18
N ARG A 69 -3.53 -4.13 -7.03
CA ARG A 69 -4.97 -4.24 -6.78
C ARG A 69 -5.41 -3.21 -5.76
N ILE A 70 -6.34 -2.36 -6.14
CA ILE A 70 -6.96 -1.33 -5.32
C ILE A 70 -8.45 -1.70 -5.19
N GLY A 71 -8.93 -1.86 -3.97
CA GLY A 71 -10.29 -2.26 -3.65
C GLY A 71 -11.35 -1.19 -3.97
N ASN A 72 -12.54 -1.40 -3.41
CA ASN A 72 -13.66 -0.49 -3.54
C ASN A 72 -13.61 0.62 -2.49
N ARG A 73 -14.15 1.79 -2.79
CA ARG A 73 -14.26 2.94 -1.88
C ARG A 73 -12.92 3.38 -1.27
N VAL A 74 -11.82 3.09 -1.99
CA VAL A 74 -10.48 3.48 -1.57
C VAL A 74 -10.24 4.95 -1.89
N LEU A 75 -9.64 5.67 -0.94
CA LEU A 75 -9.19 7.03 -1.12
C LEU A 75 -7.66 7.06 -1.13
N ILE A 76 -7.09 7.46 -2.25
CA ILE A 76 -5.66 7.73 -2.41
C ILE A 76 -5.47 9.22 -2.62
N GLU A 77 -4.91 9.90 -1.63
CA GLU A 77 -4.70 11.34 -1.65
C GLU A 77 -3.52 11.74 -2.53
N GLN A 78 -3.31 13.05 -2.67
CA GLN A 78 -2.31 13.60 -3.58
C GLN A 78 -0.87 13.14 -3.24
N GLY A 79 -0.07 12.98 -4.28
CA GLY A 79 1.35 12.69 -4.16
C GLY A 79 1.68 11.31 -3.59
N VAL A 80 0.70 10.43 -3.44
CA VAL A 80 0.96 9.04 -3.01
C VAL A 80 1.75 8.31 -4.08
N HIS A 81 2.79 7.60 -3.68
CA HIS A 81 3.66 6.83 -4.55
C HIS A 81 3.53 5.34 -4.25
N ILE A 82 3.04 4.56 -5.22
CA ILE A 82 2.92 3.10 -5.13
C ILE A 82 3.83 2.49 -6.19
N VAL A 83 4.78 1.63 -5.75
CA VAL A 83 5.63 0.83 -6.64
C VAL A 83 5.35 -0.65 -6.37
N CYS A 84 5.09 -1.38 -7.44
CA CYS A 84 4.74 -2.79 -7.41
C CYS A 84 5.60 -3.59 -8.39
N GLN A 85 6.43 -4.50 -7.86
CA GLN A 85 7.20 -5.46 -8.65
C GLN A 85 6.65 -6.87 -8.57
N GLY A 86 6.15 -7.27 -7.42
CA GLY A 86 5.49 -8.56 -7.17
C GLY A 86 3.98 -8.36 -7.00
N SER A 87 3.51 -7.99 -5.81
CA SER A 87 2.10 -7.70 -5.61
C SER A 87 1.85 -6.62 -4.55
N VAL A 88 1.03 -5.62 -4.89
CA VAL A 88 0.50 -4.67 -3.91
C VAL A 88 -1.01 -4.78 -3.90
N THR A 89 -1.58 -5.09 -2.73
CA THR A 89 -3.02 -5.20 -2.55
C THR A 89 -3.51 -4.23 -1.50
N ILE A 90 -4.47 -3.39 -1.87
CA ILE A 90 -5.13 -2.42 -1.00
C ILE A 90 -6.59 -2.83 -0.90
N GLY A 91 -7.04 -3.17 0.32
CA GLY A 91 -8.41 -3.62 0.60
C GLY A 91 -9.46 -2.54 0.41
N ASP A 92 -10.71 -2.92 0.59
CA ASP A 92 -11.85 -2.01 0.51
C ASP A 92 -11.81 -0.97 1.64
N ASP A 93 -12.40 0.21 1.41
CA ASP A 93 -12.54 1.27 2.41
C ASP A 93 -11.21 1.78 3.01
N VAL A 94 -10.09 1.53 2.36
CA VAL A 94 -8.77 2.04 2.80
C VAL A 94 -8.61 3.50 2.42
N ALA A 95 -8.06 4.29 3.35
CA ALA A 95 -7.64 5.67 3.09
C ALA A 95 -6.11 5.78 3.18
N ILE A 96 -5.48 6.21 2.11
CA ILE A 96 -4.04 6.52 2.06
C ILE A 96 -3.91 8.02 1.93
N THR A 97 -3.45 8.66 3.00
CA THR A 97 -3.34 10.11 3.03
C THR A 97 -2.12 10.62 2.26
N ALA A 98 -2.01 11.92 2.09
CA ALA A 98 -1.09 12.53 1.14
C ALA A 98 0.39 12.14 1.36
N PHE A 99 1.12 12.04 0.25
CA PHE A 99 2.58 11.84 0.21
C PHE A 99 3.08 10.57 0.89
N CYS A 100 2.23 9.53 1.02
CA CYS A 100 2.67 8.21 1.46
C CYS A 100 3.42 7.49 0.35
N ALA A 101 4.34 6.59 0.72
CA ALA A 101 4.98 5.65 -0.17
C ALA A 101 4.62 4.21 0.22
N ILE A 102 4.17 3.41 -0.75
CA ILE A 102 3.92 1.98 -0.60
C ILE A 102 4.78 1.28 -1.64
N VAL A 103 5.78 0.53 -1.19
CA VAL A 103 6.74 -0.08 -2.09
C VAL A 103 6.93 -1.55 -1.74
N ASP A 104 6.79 -2.43 -2.72
CA ASP A 104 7.10 -3.84 -2.58
C ASP A 104 8.46 -4.20 -3.18
N THR A 105 9.28 -3.21 -3.48
CA THR A 105 10.59 -3.42 -4.08
C THR A 105 11.69 -2.67 -3.32
N TYR A 106 12.93 -3.09 -3.56
CA TYR A 106 14.14 -2.46 -3.01
C TYR A 106 15.30 -2.60 -3.98
N HIS A 107 16.42 -1.96 -3.69
CA HIS A 107 17.65 -2.11 -4.48
C HIS A 107 18.66 -2.99 -3.73
N PRO A 108 18.86 -4.25 -4.15
CA PRO A 108 19.87 -5.11 -3.55
C PRO A 108 21.26 -4.46 -3.63
N HIS A 109 21.94 -4.35 -2.50
CA HIS A 109 23.21 -3.64 -2.37
C HIS A 109 24.44 -4.56 -2.28
N ASP A 110 24.23 -5.83 -2.08
CA ASP A 110 25.29 -6.82 -1.89
C ASP A 110 25.51 -7.64 -3.17
N PRO A 111 26.75 -7.89 -3.57
CA PRO A 111 27.99 -7.19 -3.20
C PRO A 111 28.09 -5.80 -3.84
N PRO A 112 28.87 -4.85 -3.23
CA PRO A 112 28.87 -3.44 -3.65
C PRO A 112 29.45 -3.21 -5.05
N ASP A 113 30.38 -4.04 -5.48
CA ASP A 113 31.07 -3.99 -6.79
C ASP A 113 30.32 -4.71 -7.93
N ARG A 114 29.17 -5.32 -7.62
CA ARG A 114 28.37 -6.08 -8.59
C ARG A 114 27.75 -5.14 -9.65
N ALA A 115 27.85 -5.54 -10.91
CA ALA A 115 27.08 -4.92 -11.99
C ALA A 115 25.63 -5.47 -12.02
N PRO A 116 24.61 -4.68 -12.38
CA PRO A 116 24.65 -3.25 -12.72
C PRO A 116 24.77 -2.36 -11.47
N PRO A 117 24.94 -1.04 -11.65
CA PRO A 117 24.94 -0.08 -10.53
C PRO A 117 23.71 -0.24 -9.63
N ILE A 118 23.87 0.00 -8.32
CA ILE A 118 22.86 -0.30 -7.30
C ILE A 118 21.46 0.25 -7.63
N GLY A 119 21.36 1.47 -8.15
CA GLY A 119 20.06 2.07 -8.51
C GLY A 119 19.33 1.40 -9.68
N ARG A 120 19.96 0.42 -10.34
CA ARG A 120 19.36 -0.41 -11.41
C ARG A 120 19.13 -1.85 -10.97
N ARG A 121 19.54 -2.20 -9.76
CA ARG A 121 19.31 -3.54 -9.23
C ARG A 121 17.89 -3.64 -8.69
N LEU A 122 17.21 -4.71 -8.99
CA LEU A 122 15.90 -5.04 -8.45
C LEU A 122 15.95 -6.46 -7.88
N PRO A 123 15.19 -6.75 -6.82
CA PRO A 123 15.14 -8.09 -6.25
C PRO A 123 14.66 -9.11 -7.29
N THR A 124 15.12 -10.33 -7.16
CA THR A 124 14.74 -11.47 -8.01
C THR A 124 13.77 -12.42 -7.34
N GLU A 125 13.43 -12.17 -6.09
CA GLU A 125 12.37 -12.85 -5.35
C GLU A 125 11.04 -12.08 -5.48
N HIS A 126 9.94 -12.81 -5.28
CA HIS A 126 8.61 -12.22 -5.21
C HIS A 126 8.44 -11.47 -3.90
N THR A 127 8.13 -10.21 -3.98
CA THR A 127 7.86 -9.32 -2.85
C THR A 127 6.40 -8.89 -2.85
N SER A 128 5.87 -8.53 -1.70
CA SER A 128 4.47 -8.12 -1.61
C SER A 128 4.23 -7.10 -0.51
N VAL A 129 3.17 -6.30 -0.69
CA VAL A 129 2.58 -5.48 0.37
C VAL A 129 1.08 -5.66 0.36
N SER A 130 0.48 -5.84 1.53
CA SER A 130 -0.97 -5.85 1.67
C SER A 130 -1.45 -4.89 2.74
N ILE A 131 -2.55 -4.16 2.45
CA ILE A 131 -3.23 -3.27 3.39
C ILE A 131 -4.67 -3.76 3.52
N GLY A 132 -5.05 -4.20 4.71
CA GLY A 132 -6.37 -4.73 5.01
C GLY A 132 -7.46 -3.66 4.97
N GLU A 133 -8.68 -4.12 4.72
CA GLU A 133 -9.87 -3.28 4.59
C GLU A 133 -10.07 -2.31 5.78
N GLY A 134 -10.64 -1.14 5.51
CA GLY A 134 -10.99 -0.14 6.53
C GLY A 134 -9.79 0.49 7.24
N SER A 135 -8.56 0.30 6.74
CA SER A 135 -7.36 0.86 7.35
C SER A 135 -7.07 2.28 6.85
N ILE A 136 -6.40 3.06 7.67
CA ILE A 136 -5.92 4.40 7.30
C ILE A 136 -4.41 4.50 7.44
N ILE A 137 -3.75 5.04 6.41
CA ILE A 137 -2.32 5.31 6.37
C ILE A 137 -2.11 6.81 6.51
N GLY A 138 -1.51 7.23 7.63
CA GLY A 138 -1.22 8.63 7.95
C GLY A 138 -0.20 9.25 6.99
N MET A 139 -0.34 10.54 6.76
CA MET A 139 0.47 11.35 5.84
C MET A 139 1.98 11.10 6.01
N HIS A 140 2.73 11.09 4.89
CA HIS A 140 4.18 10.87 4.86
C HIS A 140 4.66 9.53 5.41
N SER A 141 3.77 8.53 5.55
CA SER A 141 4.18 7.19 5.96
C SER A 141 4.80 6.41 4.80
N VAL A 142 5.72 5.53 5.14
CA VAL A 142 6.38 4.61 4.20
C VAL A 142 6.08 3.17 4.60
N ILE A 143 5.49 2.40 3.69
CA ILE A 143 5.26 0.96 3.85
C ILE A 143 6.30 0.22 3.03
N LEU A 144 7.13 -0.58 3.71
CA LEU A 144 8.26 -1.28 3.11
C LEU A 144 7.87 -2.65 2.56
N PRO A 145 8.74 -3.27 1.74
CA PRO A 145 8.49 -4.58 1.14
C PRO A 145 8.19 -5.67 2.17
N ASN A 146 7.36 -6.63 1.77
CA ASN A 146 6.97 -7.80 2.56
C ASN A 146 6.21 -7.47 3.86
N VAL A 147 5.51 -6.32 3.89
CA VAL A 147 4.68 -5.90 5.02
C VAL A 147 3.21 -6.22 4.75
N GLN A 148 2.56 -6.79 5.76
CA GLN A 148 1.11 -6.98 5.82
C GLN A 148 0.52 -6.08 6.91
N ILE A 149 -0.32 -5.13 6.54
CA ILE A 149 -1.12 -4.34 7.47
C ILE A 149 -2.51 -4.99 7.53
N GLY A 150 -2.94 -5.37 8.72
CA GLY A 150 -4.25 -5.97 8.97
C GLY A 150 -5.40 -5.01 8.66
N ARG A 151 -6.62 -5.48 8.86
CA ARG A 151 -7.84 -4.68 8.66
C ARG A 151 -8.08 -3.73 9.83
N GLY A 152 -8.75 -2.62 9.55
CA GLY A 152 -9.14 -1.63 10.57
C GLY A 152 -7.96 -1.01 11.31
N CYS A 153 -6.77 -0.96 10.68
CA CYS A 153 -5.56 -0.41 11.28
C CYS A 153 -5.47 1.10 11.09
N VAL A 154 -4.77 1.75 12.02
CA VAL A 154 -4.40 3.16 11.92
C VAL A 154 -2.88 3.26 11.95
N ILE A 155 -2.28 3.71 10.86
CA ILE A 155 -0.85 4.04 10.80
C ILE A 155 -0.70 5.54 11.02
N GLY A 156 0.03 5.91 12.08
CA GLY A 156 0.30 7.31 12.41
C GLY A 156 1.11 8.01 11.32
N ALA A 157 0.92 9.31 11.16
CA ALA A 157 1.66 10.10 10.17
C ALA A 157 3.19 10.02 10.38
N GLY A 158 3.96 10.05 9.28
CA GLY A 158 5.42 9.97 9.32
C GLY A 158 6.00 8.61 9.74
N SER A 159 5.20 7.56 9.72
CA SER A 159 5.64 6.24 10.15
C SER A 159 6.42 5.50 9.06
N VAL A 160 7.39 4.67 9.47
CA VAL A 160 8.09 3.73 8.58
C VAL A 160 7.71 2.31 9.02
N VAL A 161 6.80 1.68 8.27
CA VAL A 161 6.32 0.34 8.58
C VAL A 161 7.21 -0.68 7.90
N ASN A 162 7.98 -1.42 8.69
CA ASN A 162 8.97 -2.41 8.26
C ASN A 162 8.67 -3.84 8.78
N ARG A 163 7.49 -4.05 9.32
CA ARG A 163 6.98 -5.36 9.81
C ARG A 163 5.46 -5.37 9.81
N ASP A 164 4.89 -6.55 9.89
CA ASP A 164 3.46 -6.75 9.90
C ASP A 164 2.77 -6.02 11.06
N ILE A 165 1.58 -5.53 10.79
CA ILE A 165 0.70 -4.88 11.76
C ILE A 165 -0.58 -5.73 11.89
N PRO A 166 -0.93 -6.21 13.09
CA PRO A 166 -2.12 -7.05 13.28
C PRO A 166 -3.42 -6.28 13.04
N ASP A 167 -4.50 -7.01 12.83
CA ASP A 167 -5.84 -6.45 12.68
C ASP A 167 -6.18 -5.51 13.86
N TYR A 168 -6.89 -4.43 13.58
CA TYR A 168 -7.40 -3.49 14.58
C TYR A 168 -6.32 -2.92 15.51
N ALA A 169 -5.18 -2.56 14.94
CA ALA A 169 -4.08 -1.96 15.68
C ALA A 169 -3.83 -0.50 15.27
N VAL A 170 -3.31 0.27 16.18
CA VAL A 170 -2.70 1.58 15.92
C VAL A 170 -1.20 1.40 16.00
N ALA A 171 -0.49 1.77 14.93
CA ALA A 171 0.97 1.74 14.89
C ALA A 171 1.53 3.10 14.48
N ALA A 172 2.65 3.50 15.06
CA ALA A 172 3.30 4.77 14.74
C ALA A 172 4.81 4.72 14.97
N GLY A 173 5.53 5.67 14.36
CA GLY A 173 6.97 5.86 14.54
C GLY A 173 7.83 5.39 13.37
N ALA A 174 9.15 5.61 13.47
CA ALA A 174 10.16 5.19 12.51
C ALA A 174 11.34 4.53 13.26
N PRO A 175 11.41 3.19 13.30
CA PRO A 175 10.45 2.22 12.74
C PRO A 175 9.11 2.20 13.51
N ALA A 176 8.02 1.92 12.78
CA ALA A 176 6.68 1.87 13.38
C ALA A 176 6.55 0.72 14.40
N ARG A 177 5.84 1.00 15.49
CA ARG A 177 5.50 0.03 16.52
C ARG A 177 4.02 0.10 16.82
N VAL A 178 3.41 -1.05 17.14
CA VAL A 178 2.03 -1.09 17.61
C VAL A 178 1.96 -0.43 18.98
N ILE A 179 1.14 0.60 19.10
CA ILE A 179 0.98 1.39 20.32
C ILE A 179 -0.38 1.18 20.98
N SER A 180 -1.35 0.65 20.23
CA SER A 180 -2.67 0.33 20.76
C SER A 180 -3.30 -0.79 19.94
N VAL A 181 -4.14 -1.60 20.57
CA VAL A 181 -4.94 -2.65 19.93
C VAL A 181 -6.39 -2.55 20.39
N PHE A 182 -7.33 -2.90 19.50
CA PHE A 182 -8.74 -2.96 19.84
C PHE A 182 -9.07 -4.31 20.48
N ASP A 183 -9.65 -4.28 21.66
CA ASP A 183 -10.16 -5.45 22.35
C ASP A 183 -11.63 -5.68 21.95
N GLY A 184 -11.87 -6.73 21.16
CA GLY A 184 -13.20 -7.06 20.65
C GLY A 184 -14.19 -7.50 21.73
N GLN A 185 -13.73 -7.99 22.87
CA GLN A 185 -14.61 -8.40 23.99
C GLN A 185 -15.09 -7.20 24.78
N THR A 186 -14.18 -6.32 25.18
CA THR A 186 -14.51 -5.11 25.93
C THR A 186 -14.93 -3.93 25.03
N ARG A 187 -14.71 -4.02 23.72
CA ARG A 187 -14.91 -2.96 22.71
C ARG A 187 -14.15 -1.66 23.03
N ILE A 188 -12.97 -1.78 23.62
CA ILE A 188 -12.15 -0.64 24.04
C ILE A 188 -10.77 -0.75 23.37
N TRP A 189 -10.23 0.39 22.95
CA TRP A 189 -8.82 0.49 22.53
C TRP A 189 -7.92 0.46 23.75
N ARG A 190 -7.03 -0.54 23.81
CA ARG A 190 -6.02 -0.66 24.86
C ARG A 190 -4.69 -0.14 24.37
N ARG A 191 -4.16 0.84 25.07
CA ARG A 191 -2.77 1.29 24.84
C ARG A 191 -1.80 0.26 25.39
N LEU A 192 -0.76 -0.06 24.61
CA LEU A 192 0.30 -0.95 25.05
C LEU A 192 1.29 -0.19 25.96
N SER A 193 1.88 -0.89 26.94
CA SER A 193 2.96 -0.32 27.76
C SER A 193 4.24 -0.17 26.95
N GLU A 194 5.12 0.75 27.35
CA GLU A 194 6.40 0.98 26.68
C GLU A 194 7.26 -0.30 26.61
N ALA A 195 7.22 -1.15 27.63
CA ALA A 195 7.91 -2.43 27.62
C ALA A 195 7.45 -3.34 26.46
N VAL A 196 6.13 -3.44 26.23
CA VAL A 196 5.57 -4.24 25.14
C VAL A 196 5.85 -3.59 23.77
N ILE A 197 5.80 -2.26 23.68
CA ILE A 197 6.09 -1.52 22.45
C ILE A 197 7.55 -1.75 22.03
N ASN A 198 8.48 -1.74 22.95
CA ASN A 198 9.91 -1.93 22.68
C ASN A 198 10.27 -3.40 22.37
N ASP A 199 9.53 -4.36 22.96
CA ASP A 199 9.71 -5.81 22.77
C ASP A 199 8.88 -6.36 21.60
N SER A 200 8.19 -5.53 20.85
CA SER A 200 7.27 -5.95 19.76
C SER A 200 7.94 -6.63 18.55
N GLY A 201 9.01 -7.43 18.81
CA GLY A 201 9.40 -8.59 18.02
C GLY A 201 8.44 -9.78 18.17
N ALA A 202 7.47 -9.72 19.10
CA ALA A 202 6.70 -10.86 19.60
C ALA A 202 5.21 -10.89 19.24
N PHE A 203 4.76 -10.22 18.16
CA PHE A 203 3.46 -10.59 17.62
C PHE A 203 3.66 -11.84 16.74
N PRO A 204 3.04 -12.98 17.07
CA PRO A 204 3.18 -14.20 16.28
C PRO A 204 2.70 -13.92 14.86
N SER A 205 3.55 -14.24 13.88
CA SER A 205 3.15 -14.34 12.49
C SER A 205 1.94 -15.29 12.39
N ARG A 206 0.94 -14.96 11.54
CA ARG A 206 -0.19 -15.86 11.25
C ARG A 206 0.38 -17.19 10.77
N GLY A 207 0.44 -18.22 11.63
CA GLY A 207 0.94 -19.54 11.25
C GLY A 207 1.00 -20.57 12.35
N GLU A 208 0.86 -20.20 13.64
CA GLU A 208 0.91 -21.16 14.73
C GLU A 208 -0.36 -21.13 15.61
N ALA A 209 -1.51 -21.40 15.01
CA ALA A 209 -2.65 -21.94 15.73
C ALA A 209 -2.70 -23.44 15.42
N LYS A 210 -2.18 -24.26 16.35
CA LYS A 210 -2.45 -25.69 16.39
C LYS A 210 -3.90 -25.94 16.71
#